data_d45674ca6159e4698c3f78caa6ca486c
#
_entry.id   d45674ca6159e4698c3f78caa6ca486c
#
_cell.length_a   1.000
_cell.length_b   1.000
_cell.length_c   1.000
_cell.angle_alpha   90.00
_cell.angle_beta   90.00
_cell.angle_gamma   90.00
#
_symmetry.space_group_name_H-M   'P 1'
#
loop_
_entity.id
_entity.type
_entity.pdbx_description
1 polymer ?
#
loop_
_entity_poly.entity_id
_entity_poly.type
_entity_poly.pdbx_seq_one_letter_code
_entity_poly.pdbx_strand_id
1 'polypeptide(L)'
;MLNGGVCMNKKFFAVICVIALLASGFAVYFGVRNGGKGDLNNAGESGEAKESAVFINRNTRELRGAWLTYYEISKLCSGKSESEYRASLTALLAALDKYSVNTVFYQARAFSDSLYFSDNFPVSKYIVGSDGQKPDFDPLKVFIECAKEFNIDVHAWVNPFRISYGKDITDISSDHPAQKLYSEDKSALIICESGIYYNPASDRVVKLLLDGIRELVSNYDIKGVQFDDYFYPPCDFSDDKDMYETYVKSGGTLTLEQYRRNNVSEFVSSVYSLIKSYDESLSFGISPSAKLDYNENTVYADVSLWCKDDGYIDYIMPQIYYGFENSTMPFEKTAEEWAKIAENKNVALYCGLALYKSAKPDDNAGGGKSEWVENSDILSRQYKILQKNGYKGYALFSCSYIFGENSNENSKKEITALCDVIK
;
A
#
# COMPACT_ATOMS: atom_id res chain seq x y z
N MET A 1 23.99 22.88 -42.73
CA MET A 1 23.55 21.51 -43.14
C MET A 1 24.08 20.53 -42.13
N LEU A 2 23.23 19.61 -41.76
CA LEU A 2 23.30 18.41 -40.97
C LEU A 2 22.65 18.54 -39.58
N ASN A 3 21.30 18.25 -39.62
CA ASN A 3 20.50 17.81 -38.49
C ASN A 3 20.92 16.39 -38.07
N GLY A 4 21.22 16.21 -36.81
CA GLY A 4 21.38 14.92 -36.19
C GLY A 4 20.40 14.78 -35.01
N GLY A 5 19.15 14.42 -35.29
CA GLY A 5 18.17 14.09 -34.25
C GLY A 5 18.49 12.73 -33.66
N VAL A 6 18.79 12.70 -32.38
CA VAL A 6 18.92 11.46 -31.62
C VAL A 6 17.51 10.92 -31.30
N CYS A 7 17.17 9.83 -31.95
CA CYS A 7 15.95 9.08 -31.71
C CYS A 7 16.11 8.34 -30.37
N MET A 8 15.54 8.89 -29.29
CA MET A 8 15.53 8.23 -28.00
C MET A 8 14.50 7.07 -28.01
N ASN A 9 14.94 5.92 -27.63
CA ASN A 9 14.23 4.64 -27.70
C ASN A 9 13.10 4.60 -26.65
N LYS A 10 11.85 4.60 -27.09
CA LYS A 10 10.62 4.61 -26.26
C LYS A 10 10.51 3.47 -25.22
N LYS A 11 11.36 2.45 -25.31
CA LYS A 11 11.36 1.32 -24.37
C LYS A 11 12.04 1.60 -23.03
N PHE A 12 12.86 2.64 -22.92
CA PHE A 12 13.55 3.00 -21.66
C PHE A 12 12.69 3.86 -20.71
N PHE A 13 11.68 4.54 -21.24
CA PHE A 13 10.81 5.40 -20.44
C PHE A 13 9.78 4.61 -19.60
N ALA A 14 9.41 3.41 -20.01
CA ALA A 14 8.39 2.62 -19.32
C ALA A 14 8.84 2.03 -17.98
N VAL A 15 10.16 1.87 -17.75
CA VAL A 15 10.68 1.30 -16.49
C VAL A 15 10.97 2.38 -15.44
N ILE A 16 11.28 3.61 -15.85
CA ILE A 16 11.58 4.71 -14.95
C ILE A 16 10.31 5.40 -14.43
N CYS A 17 9.22 5.42 -15.20
CA CYS A 17 7.94 6.00 -14.79
C CYS A 17 7.20 5.19 -13.71
N VAL A 18 7.57 3.92 -13.48
CA VAL A 18 6.91 3.07 -12.46
C VAL A 18 7.34 3.44 -11.02
N ILE A 19 8.42 4.20 -10.85
CA ILE A 19 8.95 4.56 -9.53
C ILE A 19 8.74 6.05 -9.19
N ALA A 20 8.36 6.91 -10.14
CA ALA A 20 8.37 8.36 -9.97
C ALA A 20 6.99 9.04 -9.98
N LEU A 21 5.92 8.32 -10.27
CA LEU A 21 4.58 8.92 -10.34
C LEU A 21 3.66 8.13 -9.44
N LEU A 22 3.35 8.66 -8.30
CA LEU A 22 2.11 8.32 -7.61
C LEU A 22 1.92 9.12 -6.35
N ALA A 23 0.81 9.70 -6.35
CA ALA A 23 0.19 10.21 -5.15
C ALA A 23 -1.27 10.51 -5.34
N SER A 24 -2.06 10.32 -4.42
CA SER A 24 -3.05 11.20 -3.88
C SER A 24 -4.37 10.70 -3.45
N GLY A 25 -4.91 11.25 -2.62
CA GLY A 25 -5.67 11.63 -1.57
C GLY A 25 -7.15 11.67 -1.58
N PHE A 26 -7.71 11.89 -0.45
CA PHE A 26 -9.09 11.69 -0.14
C PHE A 26 -9.74 12.59 0.85
N ALA A 27 -11.01 12.77 0.68
CA ALA A 27 -11.89 13.40 1.61
C ALA A 27 -13.25 12.77 1.79
N VAL A 28 -13.71 12.58 2.99
CA VAL A 28 -15.11 12.26 3.31
C VAL A 28 -15.77 13.42 4.02
N TYR A 29 -16.95 13.72 3.54
CA TYR A 29 -17.87 14.68 4.11
C TYR A 29 -18.84 13.97 5.05
N PHE A 30 -18.84 14.33 6.34
CA PHE A 30 -19.97 14.06 7.24
C PHE A 30 -20.72 15.35 7.48
N GLY A 31 -21.93 15.44 6.93
CA GLY A 31 -22.84 16.53 7.19
C GLY A 31 -23.20 16.60 8.67
N VAL A 32 -22.77 17.67 9.33
CA VAL A 32 -23.30 18.03 10.64
C VAL A 32 -24.76 18.45 10.47
N ARG A 33 -25.69 17.58 10.81
CA ARG A 33 -27.08 17.94 10.99
C ARG A 33 -27.20 18.73 12.29
N ASN A 34 -27.40 20.05 12.18
CA ASN A 34 -27.89 20.86 13.29
C ASN A 34 -29.27 20.36 13.68
N GLY A 35 -29.38 19.67 14.78
CA GLY A 35 -30.60 19.32 15.48
C GLY A 35 -30.80 20.27 16.66
N GLY A 36 -32.00 20.86 16.72
CA GLY A 36 -32.37 21.97 17.60
C GLY A 36 -32.22 21.71 19.09
N LYS A 37 -32.17 22.84 19.79
CA LYS A 37 -32.21 22.99 21.25
C LYS A 37 -33.44 22.33 21.87
N GLY A 38 -33.21 21.56 22.89
CA GLY A 38 -34.22 21.13 23.86
C GLY A 38 -33.57 21.02 25.22
N ASP A 39 -33.87 21.97 26.09
CA ASP A 39 -33.53 21.96 27.52
C ASP A 39 -34.28 20.81 28.21
N LEU A 40 -33.58 20.04 29.03
CA LEU A 40 -34.17 19.41 30.24
C LEU A 40 -33.05 19.09 31.25
N ASN A 41 -33.28 19.65 32.42
CA ASN A 41 -32.48 19.48 33.65
C ASN A 41 -32.68 18.09 34.30
N ASN A 42 -31.65 17.70 35.00
CA ASN A 42 -31.61 17.01 36.29
C ASN A 42 -31.40 15.50 36.34
N ALA A 43 -30.36 15.19 37.07
CA ALA A 43 -30.20 14.19 38.14
C ALA A 43 -29.40 12.91 37.82
N GLY A 44 -28.37 12.71 38.62
CA GLY A 44 -27.92 11.40 39.05
C GLY A 44 -26.45 11.04 38.69
N GLU A 45 -25.54 11.35 39.61
CA GLU A 45 -24.21 10.80 39.69
C GLU A 45 -24.24 9.26 39.74
N SER A 46 -23.47 8.61 38.88
CA SER A 46 -22.69 7.42 39.24
C SER A 46 -21.50 7.36 38.28
N GLY A 47 -20.35 7.77 38.80
CA GLY A 47 -19.08 7.69 38.08
C GLY A 47 -18.63 6.22 37.97
N GLU A 48 -18.84 5.63 36.82
CA GLU A 48 -18.00 4.51 36.37
C GLU A 48 -16.93 5.11 35.47
N ALA A 49 -15.71 5.15 35.99
CA ALA A 49 -14.52 5.41 35.20
C ALA A 49 -14.47 4.31 34.11
N LYS A 50 -14.68 4.71 32.86
CA LYS A 50 -14.31 3.87 31.73
C LYS A 50 -12.79 3.66 31.85
N GLU A 51 -12.39 2.47 32.29
CA GLU A 51 -11.03 2.00 32.09
C GLU A 51 -10.68 2.21 30.62
N SER A 52 -9.71 3.05 30.37
CA SER A 52 -9.08 3.14 29.06
C SER A 52 -8.58 1.73 28.71
N ALA A 53 -9.16 1.13 27.71
CA ALA A 53 -8.68 -0.15 27.20
C ALA A 53 -7.20 0.04 26.86
N VAL A 54 -6.34 -0.58 27.65
CA VAL A 54 -4.90 -0.65 27.37
C VAL A 54 -4.82 -1.50 26.11
N PHE A 55 -4.62 -0.87 24.98
CA PHE A 55 -4.30 -1.54 23.72
C PHE A 55 -2.99 -2.29 23.93
N ILE A 56 -3.12 -3.58 24.22
CA ILE A 56 -1.97 -4.48 24.28
C ILE A 56 -1.49 -4.60 22.83
N ASN A 57 -0.34 -4.00 22.52
CA ASN A 57 0.37 -4.23 21.27
C ASN A 57 0.64 -5.73 21.15
N ARG A 58 -0.24 -6.46 20.43
CA ARG A 58 -0.26 -7.93 20.36
C ARG A 58 0.84 -8.50 19.46
N ASN A 59 1.56 -7.66 18.74
CA ASN A 59 2.64 -8.09 17.86
C ASN A 59 3.98 -8.05 18.60
N THR A 60 4.21 -9.04 19.48
CA THR A 60 5.51 -9.21 20.16
C THR A 60 6.59 -9.81 19.23
N ARG A 61 6.18 -10.33 18.06
CA ARG A 61 7.08 -10.90 17.06
C ARG A 61 7.56 -9.81 16.12
N GLU A 62 8.89 -9.75 15.91
CA GLU A 62 9.46 -8.87 14.88
C GLU A 62 8.88 -9.22 13.50
N LEU A 63 8.37 -8.23 12.78
CA LEU A 63 7.87 -8.42 11.41
C LEU A 63 9.06 -8.52 10.45
N ARG A 64 9.14 -9.64 9.73
CA ARG A 64 10.10 -9.88 8.65
C ARG A 64 9.32 -10.22 7.39
N GLY A 65 8.99 -9.17 6.65
CA GLY A 65 8.06 -9.26 5.53
C GLY A 65 8.70 -9.35 4.18
N ALA A 66 7.89 -9.74 3.18
CA ALA A 66 8.20 -9.59 1.77
C ALA A 66 6.91 -9.26 1.01
N TRP A 67 7.03 -8.37 0.00
CA TRP A 67 5.92 -8.09 -0.91
C TRP A 67 5.87 -9.10 -2.05
N LEU A 68 4.67 -9.62 -2.32
CA LEU A 68 4.35 -10.44 -3.48
C LEU A 68 3.46 -9.64 -4.42
N THR A 69 4.03 -9.16 -5.51
CA THR A 69 3.38 -8.24 -6.45
C THR A 69 2.43 -8.98 -7.39
N TYR A 70 1.48 -8.25 -7.99
CA TYR A 70 0.56 -8.80 -8.99
C TYR A 70 1.27 -9.45 -10.19
N TYR A 71 2.46 -8.96 -10.58
CA TYR A 71 3.27 -9.59 -11.62
C TYR A 71 3.83 -10.95 -11.20
N GLU A 72 4.27 -11.06 -9.95
CA GLU A 72 4.78 -12.31 -9.39
C GLU A 72 3.63 -13.31 -9.22
N ILE A 73 2.47 -12.85 -8.72
CA ILE A 73 1.26 -13.67 -8.63
C ILE A 73 0.84 -14.17 -10.01
N SER A 74 0.84 -13.29 -11.02
CA SER A 74 0.56 -13.66 -12.41
C SER A 74 1.40 -14.85 -12.89
N LYS A 75 2.71 -14.79 -12.67
CA LYS A 75 3.64 -15.86 -13.07
C LYS A 75 3.43 -17.16 -12.31
N LEU A 76 2.99 -17.04 -11.06
CA LEU A 76 2.71 -18.22 -10.23
C LEU A 76 1.39 -18.90 -10.60
N CYS A 77 0.37 -18.12 -11.04
CA CYS A 77 -1.03 -18.54 -11.14
C CYS A 77 -1.56 -18.66 -12.57
N SER A 78 -1.25 -17.68 -13.46
CA SER A 78 -1.93 -17.56 -14.76
C SER A 78 -1.75 -18.80 -15.62
N GLY A 79 -2.88 -19.37 -16.09
CA GLY A 79 -2.92 -20.55 -16.96
C GLY A 79 -2.49 -21.86 -16.31
N LYS A 80 -2.40 -21.91 -14.98
CA LYS A 80 -2.03 -23.11 -14.22
C LYS A 80 -3.24 -23.73 -13.55
N SER A 81 -3.18 -25.03 -13.33
CA SER A 81 -4.06 -25.77 -12.44
C SER A 81 -3.76 -25.43 -10.98
N GLU A 82 -4.70 -25.69 -10.07
CA GLU A 82 -4.48 -25.50 -8.62
C GLU A 82 -3.26 -26.29 -8.12
N SER A 83 -3.06 -27.51 -8.60
CA SER A 83 -1.91 -28.35 -8.20
C SER A 83 -0.57 -27.77 -8.62
N GLU A 84 -0.46 -27.20 -9.83
CA GLU A 84 0.74 -26.52 -10.30
C GLU A 84 0.99 -25.21 -9.55
N TYR A 85 -0.08 -24.48 -9.22
CA TYR A 85 0.02 -23.28 -8.41
C TYR A 85 0.51 -23.62 -7.00
N ARG A 86 -0.08 -24.62 -6.32
CA ARG A 86 0.36 -25.10 -4.99
C ARG A 86 1.82 -25.53 -5.00
N ALA A 87 2.27 -26.26 -6.02
CA ALA A 87 3.68 -26.65 -6.16
C ALA A 87 4.61 -25.44 -6.28
N SER A 88 4.21 -24.42 -7.06
CA SER A 88 4.95 -23.17 -7.20
C SER A 88 5.00 -22.38 -5.89
N LEU A 89 3.88 -22.35 -5.14
CA LEU A 89 3.80 -21.70 -3.84
C LEU A 89 4.66 -22.40 -2.78
N THR A 90 4.65 -23.74 -2.74
CA THR A 90 5.48 -24.50 -1.81
C THR A 90 6.97 -24.17 -2.00
N ALA A 91 7.43 -24.09 -3.25
CA ALA A 91 8.80 -23.70 -3.54
C ALA A 91 9.14 -22.27 -3.10
N LEU A 92 8.24 -21.31 -3.36
CA LEU A 92 8.39 -19.91 -2.92
C LEU A 92 8.42 -19.82 -1.39
N LEU A 93 7.42 -20.39 -0.72
CA LEU A 93 7.26 -20.27 0.73
C LEU A 93 8.39 -20.96 1.49
N ALA A 94 8.89 -22.10 1.00
CA ALA A 94 10.08 -22.75 1.55
C ALA A 94 11.33 -21.86 1.44
N ALA A 95 11.46 -21.10 0.34
CA ALA A 95 12.57 -20.16 0.20
C ALA A 95 12.41 -18.95 1.12
N LEU A 96 11.19 -18.44 1.33
CA LEU A 96 10.89 -17.37 2.26
C LEU A 96 11.17 -17.78 3.71
N ASP A 97 10.72 -18.96 4.11
CA ASP A 97 10.97 -19.54 5.44
C ASP A 97 12.48 -19.73 5.71
N LYS A 98 13.22 -20.26 4.73
CA LYS A 98 14.69 -20.38 4.81
C LYS A 98 15.37 -19.06 5.18
N TYR A 99 14.86 -17.94 4.71
CA TYR A 99 15.37 -16.60 5.00
C TYR A 99 14.61 -15.89 6.12
N SER A 100 13.90 -16.67 6.95
CA SER A 100 13.18 -16.19 8.13
C SER A 100 12.10 -15.15 7.86
N VAL A 101 11.58 -15.06 6.66
CA VAL A 101 10.39 -14.26 6.34
C VAL A 101 9.19 -14.88 7.02
N ASN A 102 8.43 -14.07 7.75
CA ASN A 102 7.27 -14.52 8.52
C ASN A 102 5.97 -13.85 8.12
N THR A 103 6.00 -12.93 7.19
CA THR A 103 4.83 -12.19 6.71
C THR A 103 4.95 -11.95 5.20
N VAL A 104 3.89 -12.21 4.45
CA VAL A 104 3.80 -11.85 3.03
C VAL A 104 2.69 -10.83 2.84
N PHE A 105 3.03 -9.72 2.18
CA PHE A 105 2.08 -8.75 1.69
C PHE A 105 1.66 -9.16 0.27
N TYR A 106 0.55 -9.92 0.19
CA TYR A 106 -0.01 -10.41 -1.07
C TYR A 106 -0.80 -9.29 -1.74
N GLN A 107 -0.40 -8.87 -2.94
CA GLN A 107 -1.09 -7.80 -3.67
C GLN A 107 -2.45 -8.28 -4.19
N ALA A 108 -3.45 -8.23 -3.32
CA ALA A 108 -4.80 -8.70 -3.61
C ALA A 108 -5.51 -7.79 -4.65
N ARG A 109 -5.20 -6.48 -4.65
CA ARG A 109 -5.78 -5.53 -5.58
C ARG A 109 -4.77 -4.45 -5.97
N ALA A 110 -4.24 -4.52 -7.21
CA ALA A 110 -3.26 -3.59 -7.75
C ALA A 110 -3.91 -2.43 -8.53
N PHE A 111 -5.07 -2.69 -9.10
CA PHE A 111 -5.95 -1.78 -9.81
C PHE A 111 -7.36 -1.92 -9.23
N SER A 112 -8.37 -1.50 -9.95
CA SER A 112 -9.75 -1.77 -9.55
C SER A 112 -10.23 -3.15 -10.03
N ASP A 113 -9.36 -4.14 -9.92
CA ASP A 113 -9.58 -5.56 -10.22
C ASP A 113 -9.02 -6.41 -9.08
N SER A 114 -9.36 -7.68 -9.01
CA SER A 114 -9.00 -8.55 -7.90
C SER A 114 -8.14 -9.74 -8.34
N LEU A 115 -7.09 -10.05 -7.57
CA LEU A 115 -6.30 -11.27 -7.70
C LEU A 115 -6.81 -12.36 -6.73
N TYR A 116 -8.11 -12.35 -6.49
CA TYR A 116 -8.92 -13.28 -5.71
C TYR A 116 -10.34 -13.29 -6.27
N PHE A 117 -11.23 -14.14 -5.78
CA PHE A 117 -12.63 -14.12 -6.21
C PHE A 117 -13.42 -13.11 -5.39
N SER A 118 -13.88 -12.06 -6.06
CA SER A 118 -14.59 -10.93 -5.48
C SER A 118 -15.98 -10.77 -6.07
N ASP A 119 -16.93 -10.40 -5.22
CA ASP A 119 -18.28 -9.98 -5.63
C ASP A 119 -18.32 -8.47 -6.00
N ASN A 120 -17.32 -7.71 -5.55
CA ASN A 120 -17.26 -6.25 -5.74
C ASN A 120 -16.40 -5.82 -6.93
N PHE A 121 -15.38 -6.62 -7.30
CA PHE A 121 -14.40 -6.27 -8.33
C PHE A 121 -14.24 -7.41 -9.34
N PRO A 122 -14.03 -7.08 -10.63
CA PRO A 122 -13.78 -8.10 -11.63
C PRO A 122 -12.45 -8.81 -11.38
N VAL A 123 -12.37 -10.06 -11.81
CA VAL A 123 -11.12 -10.84 -11.77
C VAL A 123 -10.06 -10.15 -12.63
N SER A 124 -8.87 -9.99 -12.08
CA SER A 124 -7.75 -9.34 -12.75
C SER A 124 -7.29 -10.11 -13.98
N LYS A 125 -7.04 -9.37 -15.07
CA LYS A 125 -6.41 -9.93 -16.28
C LYS A 125 -5.06 -10.60 -16.01
N TYR A 126 -4.40 -10.27 -14.92
CA TYR A 126 -3.10 -10.84 -14.55
C TYR A 126 -3.17 -12.27 -14.04
N ILE A 127 -4.34 -12.76 -13.63
CA ILE A 127 -4.54 -14.17 -13.26
C ILE A 127 -5.39 -14.95 -14.26
N VAL A 128 -5.81 -14.30 -15.33
CA VAL A 128 -6.49 -14.94 -16.47
C VAL A 128 -5.44 -15.62 -17.36
N GLY A 129 -5.71 -16.85 -17.79
CA GLY A 129 -4.83 -17.59 -18.68
C GLY A 129 -4.78 -17.00 -20.10
N SER A 130 -3.83 -17.46 -20.90
CA SER A 130 -3.69 -17.01 -22.30
C SER A 130 -4.89 -17.37 -23.19
N ASP A 131 -5.72 -18.31 -22.74
CA ASP A 131 -6.98 -18.72 -23.35
C ASP A 131 -8.17 -17.85 -22.95
N GLY A 132 -7.94 -16.81 -22.11
CA GLY A 132 -8.96 -15.91 -21.60
C GLY A 132 -9.77 -16.48 -20.43
N GLN A 133 -9.38 -17.64 -19.88
CA GLN A 133 -10.08 -18.26 -18.76
C GLN A 133 -9.50 -17.82 -17.41
N LYS A 134 -10.38 -17.48 -16.47
CA LYS A 134 -9.97 -17.28 -15.07
C LYS A 134 -9.62 -18.64 -14.44
N PRO A 135 -8.79 -18.66 -13.38
CA PRO A 135 -8.55 -19.90 -12.62
C PRO A 135 -9.86 -20.51 -12.13
N ASP A 136 -9.92 -21.83 -12.04
CA ASP A 136 -11.02 -22.58 -11.43
C ASP A 136 -10.92 -22.67 -9.89
N PHE A 137 -9.89 -22.07 -9.32
CA PHE A 137 -9.61 -21.95 -7.89
C PHE A 137 -9.37 -20.49 -7.51
N ASP A 138 -9.57 -20.15 -6.23
CA ASP A 138 -9.27 -18.81 -5.70
C ASP A 138 -7.78 -18.67 -5.32
N PRO A 139 -7.00 -17.82 -6.03
CA PRO A 139 -5.57 -17.74 -5.80
C PRO A 139 -5.17 -17.26 -4.40
N LEU A 140 -5.90 -16.30 -3.81
CA LEU A 140 -5.60 -15.82 -2.47
C LEU A 140 -5.91 -16.87 -1.40
N LYS A 141 -7.03 -17.57 -1.55
CA LYS A 141 -7.40 -18.66 -0.64
C LYS A 141 -6.35 -19.77 -0.63
N VAL A 142 -5.96 -20.23 -1.82
CA VAL A 142 -4.90 -21.25 -1.97
C VAL A 142 -3.57 -20.75 -1.41
N PHE A 143 -3.22 -19.47 -1.64
CA PHE A 143 -2.00 -18.88 -1.07
C PHE A 143 -2.00 -18.91 0.46
N ILE A 144 -3.10 -18.49 1.10
CA ILE A 144 -3.25 -18.49 2.56
C ILE A 144 -3.13 -19.91 3.12
N GLU A 145 -3.76 -20.89 2.50
CA GLU A 145 -3.67 -22.30 2.91
C GLU A 145 -2.22 -22.80 2.89
N CYS A 146 -1.49 -22.53 1.81
CA CYS A 146 -0.08 -22.90 1.70
C CYS A 146 0.81 -22.15 2.70
N ALA A 147 0.57 -20.83 2.89
CA ALA A 147 1.38 -20.01 3.80
C ALA A 147 1.27 -20.46 5.27
N LYS A 148 0.11 -20.99 5.67
CA LYS A 148 -0.09 -21.58 7.00
C LYS A 148 0.84 -22.76 7.30
N GLU A 149 1.16 -23.57 6.31
CA GLU A 149 2.06 -24.72 6.48
C GLU A 149 3.49 -24.29 6.85
N PHE A 150 3.85 -23.04 6.53
CA PHE A 150 5.15 -22.43 6.83
C PHE A 150 5.10 -21.42 7.99
N ASN A 151 3.97 -21.27 8.70
CA ASN A 151 3.74 -20.24 9.73
C ASN A 151 4.03 -18.81 9.23
N ILE A 152 3.68 -18.55 7.97
CA ILE A 152 3.81 -17.24 7.33
C ILE A 152 2.44 -16.54 7.37
N ASP A 153 2.39 -15.38 7.99
CA ASP A 153 1.22 -14.52 8.04
C ASP A 153 0.99 -13.86 6.67
N VAL A 154 -0.29 -13.67 6.30
CA VAL A 154 -0.66 -13.03 5.04
C VAL A 154 -1.39 -11.73 5.31
N HIS A 155 -0.90 -10.62 4.79
CA HIS A 155 -1.60 -9.36 4.72
C HIS A 155 -2.08 -9.11 3.29
N ALA A 156 -3.35 -8.73 3.13
CA ALA A 156 -3.88 -8.32 1.84
C ALA A 156 -3.37 -6.91 1.50
N TRP A 157 -2.48 -6.81 0.53
CA TRP A 157 -2.02 -5.52 0.02
C TRP A 157 -3.00 -5.01 -1.05
N VAL A 158 -3.53 -3.82 -0.84
CA VAL A 158 -4.53 -3.17 -1.67
C VAL A 158 -4.06 -1.79 -2.08
N ASN A 159 -4.09 -1.51 -3.38
CA ASN A 159 -4.09 -0.15 -3.90
C ASN A 159 -5.56 0.30 -4.01
N PRO A 160 -6.03 1.24 -3.19
CA PRO A 160 -7.45 1.53 -3.12
C PRO A 160 -8.01 2.27 -4.34
N PHE A 161 -7.23 3.15 -4.99
CA PHE A 161 -7.80 4.16 -5.88
C PHE A 161 -7.48 4.01 -7.34
N ARG A 162 -6.35 3.42 -7.70
CA ARG A 162 -5.93 3.30 -9.08
C ARG A 162 -6.78 2.31 -9.86
N ILE A 163 -7.35 2.77 -10.98
CA ILE A 163 -8.17 1.96 -11.88
C ILE A 163 -7.36 1.55 -13.10
N SER A 164 -6.68 2.49 -13.75
CA SER A 164 -5.95 2.24 -14.99
C SER A 164 -4.82 3.26 -15.19
N TYR A 165 -3.76 2.87 -15.89
CA TYR A 165 -2.78 3.81 -16.44
C TYR A 165 -3.26 4.48 -17.74
N GLY A 166 -4.24 3.87 -18.43
CA GLY A 166 -4.90 4.49 -19.60
C GLY A 166 -5.88 5.58 -19.17
N LYS A 167 -6.10 6.55 -20.00
CA LYS A 167 -7.01 7.70 -19.74
C LYS A 167 -8.37 7.54 -20.40
N ASP A 168 -8.55 6.56 -21.25
CA ASP A 168 -9.82 6.33 -21.92
C ASP A 168 -10.70 5.41 -21.08
N ILE A 169 -11.79 5.97 -20.56
CA ILE A 169 -12.76 5.22 -19.74
C ILE A 169 -13.45 4.13 -20.55
N THR A 170 -13.45 4.23 -21.88
CA THR A 170 -14.06 3.22 -22.77
C THR A 170 -13.20 1.95 -22.89
N ASP A 171 -11.93 1.99 -22.48
CA ASP A 171 -11.06 0.80 -22.37
C ASP A 171 -11.42 -0.09 -21.16
N ILE A 172 -12.25 0.42 -20.26
CA ILE A 172 -12.74 -0.31 -19.08
C ILE A 172 -14.08 -0.97 -19.42
N SER A 173 -14.25 -2.23 -19.06
CA SER A 173 -15.49 -2.97 -19.34
C SER A 173 -16.73 -2.27 -18.76
N SER A 174 -17.85 -2.33 -19.50
CA SER A 174 -19.11 -1.66 -19.11
C SER A 174 -19.74 -2.19 -17.81
N ASP A 175 -19.41 -3.41 -17.42
CA ASP A 175 -19.85 -4.03 -16.16
C ASP A 175 -18.94 -3.70 -14.97
N HIS A 176 -17.78 -3.07 -15.23
CA HIS A 176 -16.83 -2.67 -14.22
C HIS A 176 -17.41 -1.61 -13.28
N PRO A 177 -17.19 -1.68 -11.94
CA PRO A 177 -17.73 -0.72 -10.98
C PRO A 177 -17.41 0.75 -11.32
N ALA A 178 -16.22 1.02 -11.82
CA ALA A 178 -15.81 2.36 -12.22
C ALA A 178 -16.68 2.92 -13.37
N GLN A 179 -17.02 2.10 -14.35
CA GLN A 179 -17.91 2.51 -15.46
C GLN A 179 -19.32 2.84 -14.93
N LYS A 180 -19.84 2.03 -14.02
CA LYS A 180 -21.15 2.29 -13.39
C LYS A 180 -21.15 3.61 -12.63
N LEU A 181 -20.14 3.82 -11.78
CA LEU A 181 -19.99 5.07 -11.02
C LEU A 181 -19.89 6.28 -11.96
N TYR A 182 -19.03 6.21 -12.98
CA TYR A 182 -18.84 7.30 -13.94
C TYR A 182 -20.10 7.63 -14.76
N SER A 183 -20.89 6.62 -15.13
CA SER A 183 -22.13 6.82 -15.87
C SER A 183 -23.21 7.52 -15.05
N GLU A 184 -23.19 7.35 -13.73
CA GLU A 184 -24.14 7.97 -12.81
C GLU A 184 -23.66 9.34 -12.31
N ASP A 185 -22.36 9.48 -12.09
CA ASP A 185 -21.70 10.70 -11.66
C ASP A 185 -20.25 10.74 -12.15
N LYS A 186 -19.97 11.60 -13.14
CA LYS A 186 -18.62 11.72 -13.69
C LYS A 186 -17.58 12.15 -12.66
N SER A 187 -17.99 12.92 -11.65
CA SER A 187 -17.09 13.37 -10.58
C SER A 187 -16.64 12.25 -9.64
N ALA A 188 -17.24 11.07 -9.74
CA ALA A 188 -16.79 9.87 -9.01
C ALA A 188 -15.41 9.37 -9.45
N LEU A 189 -14.91 9.79 -10.61
CA LEU A 189 -13.56 9.45 -11.08
C LEU A 189 -12.73 10.70 -11.29
N ILE A 190 -11.43 10.57 -11.10
CA ILE A 190 -10.40 11.53 -11.54
C ILE A 190 -9.72 10.93 -12.75
N ILE A 191 -9.84 11.60 -13.90
CA ILE A 191 -9.19 11.22 -15.15
C ILE A 191 -8.13 12.26 -15.46
N CYS A 192 -6.86 11.90 -15.38
CA CYS A 192 -5.73 12.81 -15.54
C CYS A 192 -4.59 12.19 -16.35
N GLU A 193 -3.48 12.90 -16.53
CA GLU A 193 -2.34 12.42 -17.35
C GLU A 193 -1.73 11.11 -16.82
N SER A 194 -1.86 10.82 -15.53
CA SER A 194 -1.32 9.59 -14.92
C SER A 194 -2.28 8.39 -15.00
N GLY A 195 -3.52 8.58 -15.46
CA GLY A 195 -4.50 7.50 -15.62
C GLY A 195 -5.88 7.82 -15.09
N ILE A 196 -6.64 6.78 -14.77
CA ILE A 196 -7.99 6.84 -14.21
C ILE A 196 -7.93 6.37 -12.76
N TYR A 197 -8.53 7.15 -11.87
CA TYR A 197 -8.57 6.89 -10.43
C TYR A 197 -10.00 7.09 -9.91
N TYR A 198 -10.35 6.39 -8.86
CA TYR A 198 -11.53 6.72 -8.07
C TYR A 198 -11.35 8.10 -7.43
N ASN A 199 -12.41 8.93 -7.50
CA ASN A 199 -12.40 10.18 -6.76
C ASN A 199 -12.85 9.92 -5.34
N PRO A 200 -12.05 10.22 -4.49
CA PRO A 200 -12.23 10.00 -3.08
C PRO A 200 -13.24 10.91 -2.39
N ALA A 201 -13.56 12.01 -2.92
CA ALA A 201 -14.64 12.83 -2.39
C ALA A 201 -16.04 12.25 -2.66
N SER A 202 -16.12 11.11 -3.36
CA SER A 202 -17.37 10.44 -3.66
C SER A 202 -17.75 9.42 -2.60
N ASP A 203 -18.81 9.64 -1.83
CA ASP A 203 -19.35 8.70 -0.85
C ASP A 203 -19.61 7.30 -1.46
N ARG A 204 -19.97 7.26 -2.74
CA ARG A 204 -20.24 6.02 -3.47
C ARG A 204 -18.94 5.24 -3.73
N VAL A 205 -17.88 5.96 -4.04
CA VAL A 205 -16.53 5.38 -4.17
C VAL A 205 -16.07 4.84 -2.83
N VAL A 206 -16.18 5.64 -1.77
CA VAL A 206 -15.83 5.19 -0.40
C VAL A 206 -16.56 3.93 -0.04
N LYS A 207 -17.89 3.91 -0.27
CA LYS A 207 -18.70 2.71 0.00
C LYS A 207 -18.20 1.49 -0.75
N LEU A 208 -17.93 1.60 -2.06
CA LEU A 208 -17.39 0.50 -2.88
C LEU A 208 -16.07 -0.03 -2.30
N LEU A 209 -15.16 0.90 -1.95
CA LEU A 209 -13.85 0.53 -1.43
C LEU A 209 -13.96 -0.14 -0.05
N LEU A 210 -14.81 0.36 0.83
CA LEU A 210 -15.09 -0.25 2.14
C LEU A 210 -15.76 -1.62 1.99
N ASP A 211 -16.66 -1.81 1.04
CA ASP A 211 -17.28 -3.10 0.76
C ASP A 211 -16.24 -4.13 0.30
N GLY A 212 -15.25 -3.72 -0.52
CA GLY A 212 -14.13 -4.57 -0.91
C GLY A 212 -13.17 -4.91 0.23
N ILE A 213 -12.96 -4.01 1.19
CA ILE A 213 -12.18 -4.33 2.41
C ILE A 213 -12.96 -5.29 3.31
N ARG A 214 -14.27 -5.05 3.49
CA ARG A 214 -15.15 -5.97 4.26
C ARG A 214 -15.12 -7.37 3.69
N GLU A 215 -15.17 -7.49 2.36
CA GLU A 215 -15.08 -8.78 1.67
C GLU A 215 -13.77 -9.52 2.00
N LEU A 216 -12.63 -8.82 1.94
CA LEU A 216 -11.34 -9.41 2.28
C LEU A 216 -11.29 -9.91 3.72
N VAL A 217 -11.68 -9.08 4.70
CA VAL A 217 -11.56 -9.45 6.11
C VAL A 217 -12.62 -10.49 6.54
N SER A 218 -13.75 -10.60 5.82
CA SER A 218 -14.79 -11.56 6.14
C SER A 218 -14.61 -12.94 5.50
N ASN A 219 -13.96 -13.00 4.32
CA ASN A 219 -13.91 -14.22 3.53
C ASN A 219 -12.55 -14.93 3.58
N TYR A 220 -11.49 -14.24 4.05
CA TYR A 220 -10.12 -14.77 4.02
C TYR A 220 -9.46 -14.69 5.40
N ASP A 221 -8.75 -15.76 5.78
CA ASP A 221 -7.97 -15.79 7.05
C ASP A 221 -6.63 -15.04 6.89
N ILE A 222 -6.75 -13.76 6.55
CA ILE A 222 -5.62 -12.83 6.54
C ILE A 222 -5.32 -12.33 7.96
N LYS A 223 -4.11 -11.80 8.17
CA LYS A 223 -3.70 -11.19 9.45
C LYS A 223 -3.72 -9.67 9.41
N GLY A 224 -3.98 -9.11 8.26
CA GLY A 224 -4.12 -7.67 8.11
C GLY A 224 -4.39 -7.22 6.67
N VAL A 225 -4.58 -5.92 6.55
CA VAL A 225 -4.68 -5.20 5.28
C VAL A 225 -3.58 -4.17 5.23
N GLN A 226 -2.95 -3.97 4.07
CA GLN A 226 -1.96 -2.94 3.85
C GLN A 226 -2.32 -2.09 2.65
N PHE A 227 -2.21 -0.77 2.78
CA PHE A 227 -2.15 0.13 1.63
C PHE A 227 -0.69 0.51 1.34
N ASP A 228 -0.40 0.83 0.09
CA ASP A 228 0.91 1.30 -0.36
C ASP A 228 1.00 2.83 -0.41
N ASP A 229 1.84 3.39 -1.27
CA ASP A 229 2.04 4.83 -1.45
C ASP A 229 1.15 5.44 -2.54
N TYR A 230 0.18 4.66 -3.05
CA TYR A 230 -0.72 5.10 -4.11
C TYR A 230 -1.99 5.74 -3.53
N PHE A 231 -1.88 7.00 -3.12
CA PHE A 231 -3.02 7.80 -2.69
C PHE A 231 -3.53 8.74 -3.81
N TYR A 232 -3.48 10.00 -3.80
CA TYR A 232 -4.04 10.92 -4.82
C TYR A 232 -3.23 10.96 -6.15
N PRO A 233 -3.83 10.95 -7.38
CA PRO A 233 -3.07 11.10 -8.60
C PRO A 233 -2.40 12.47 -8.67
N PRO A 234 -1.24 12.61 -9.24
CA PRO A 234 -0.75 13.91 -9.65
C PRO A 234 -1.73 14.45 -10.71
N CYS A 235 -2.71 15.23 -10.25
CA CYS A 235 -3.77 15.81 -11.06
C CYS A 235 -3.81 17.32 -10.90
N ASP A 236 -4.26 18.03 -11.93
CA ASP A 236 -4.53 19.44 -11.86
C ASP A 236 -5.83 19.71 -11.08
N PHE A 237 -6.01 20.95 -10.62
CA PHE A 237 -7.26 21.35 -9.95
C PHE A 237 -8.50 21.11 -10.81
N SER A 238 -8.39 21.26 -12.12
CA SER A 238 -9.49 21.02 -13.06
C SER A 238 -10.04 19.60 -13.05
N ASP A 239 -9.25 18.63 -12.60
CA ASP A 239 -9.59 17.21 -12.68
C ASP A 239 -10.51 16.75 -11.52
N ASP A 240 -10.49 17.47 -10.38
CA ASP A 240 -11.30 17.15 -9.20
C ASP A 240 -12.10 18.33 -8.63
N LYS A 241 -12.11 19.49 -9.31
CA LYS A 241 -12.68 20.76 -8.82
C LYS A 241 -14.16 20.69 -8.46
N ASP A 242 -14.96 19.91 -9.19
CA ASP A 242 -16.42 19.92 -9.08
C ASP A 242 -16.88 19.51 -7.68
N MET A 243 -16.20 18.54 -7.08
CA MET A 243 -16.47 18.09 -5.71
C MET A 243 -16.04 19.15 -4.68
N TYR A 244 -14.87 19.76 -4.87
CA TYR A 244 -14.42 20.83 -3.99
C TYR A 244 -15.31 22.07 -4.07
N GLU A 245 -15.72 22.48 -5.29
CA GLU A 245 -16.65 23.59 -5.45
C GLU A 245 -18.01 23.32 -4.80
N THR A 246 -18.48 22.07 -4.87
CA THR A 246 -19.71 21.65 -4.17
C THR A 246 -19.55 21.75 -2.65
N TYR A 247 -18.41 21.30 -2.11
CA TYR A 247 -18.07 21.45 -0.71
C TYR A 247 -18.08 22.92 -0.26
N VAL A 248 -17.43 23.83 -1.00
CA VAL A 248 -17.40 25.26 -0.69
C VAL A 248 -18.81 25.88 -0.77
N LYS A 249 -19.60 25.54 -1.80
CA LYS A 249 -21.00 26.01 -1.95
C LYS A 249 -21.90 25.56 -0.81
N SER A 250 -21.59 24.43 -0.18
CA SER A 250 -22.31 23.94 1.01
C SER A 250 -21.85 24.57 2.34
N GLY A 251 -20.92 25.52 2.28
CA GLY A 251 -20.39 26.22 3.45
C GLY A 251 -19.09 25.66 4.01
N GLY A 252 -18.43 24.79 3.27
CA GLY A 252 -17.11 24.26 3.63
C GLY A 252 -16.05 25.35 3.65
N THR A 253 -15.10 25.27 4.60
CA THR A 253 -14.10 26.32 4.88
C THR A 253 -12.66 25.85 4.68
N LEU A 254 -12.42 24.58 4.40
CA LEU A 254 -11.07 24.06 4.15
C LEU A 254 -10.51 24.58 2.82
N THR A 255 -9.21 24.80 2.76
CA THR A 255 -8.54 25.00 1.46
C THR A 255 -8.60 23.71 0.65
N LEU A 256 -8.29 23.76 -0.64
CA LEU A 256 -8.26 22.57 -1.48
C LEU A 256 -7.31 21.50 -0.92
N GLU A 257 -6.10 21.88 -0.50
CA GLU A 257 -5.11 20.96 0.05
C GLU A 257 -5.59 20.35 1.38
N GLN A 258 -6.20 21.14 2.24
CA GLN A 258 -6.81 20.66 3.48
C GLN A 258 -8.00 19.75 3.20
N TYR A 259 -8.84 20.11 2.23
CA TYR A 259 -9.95 19.30 1.78
C TYR A 259 -9.47 17.96 1.25
N ARG A 260 -8.52 17.90 0.37
CA ARG A 260 -7.90 16.68 -0.13
C ARG A 260 -7.29 15.84 0.99
N ARG A 261 -6.55 16.41 1.89
CA ARG A 261 -5.88 15.74 3.01
C ARG A 261 -6.85 15.18 4.04
N ASN A 262 -7.86 15.96 4.40
CA ASN A 262 -8.92 15.53 5.32
C ASN A 262 -9.59 14.25 4.82
N ASN A 263 -9.83 14.20 3.55
CA ASN A 263 -10.54 13.12 2.89
C ASN A 263 -9.75 11.81 2.85
N VAL A 264 -8.44 11.81 2.75
CA VAL A 264 -7.63 10.60 2.95
C VAL A 264 -7.78 10.12 4.36
N SER A 265 -7.58 11.04 5.28
CA SER A 265 -7.53 10.69 6.69
C SER A 265 -8.85 10.08 7.16
N GLU A 266 -9.99 10.62 6.70
CA GLU A 266 -11.29 10.02 7.03
C GLU A 266 -11.51 8.67 6.37
N PHE A 267 -11.09 8.48 5.12
CA PHE A 267 -11.14 7.15 4.51
C PHE A 267 -10.25 6.15 5.25
N VAL A 268 -9.01 6.51 5.54
CA VAL A 268 -8.08 5.68 6.31
C VAL A 268 -8.68 5.31 7.66
N SER A 269 -9.26 6.28 8.38
CA SER A 269 -9.95 6.06 9.65
C SER A 269 -11.19 5.17 9.49
N SER A 270 -11.94 5.31 8.38
CA SER A 270 -13.10 4.47 8.09
C SER A 270 -12.70 3.02 7.83
N VAL A 271 -11.60 2.79 7.10
CA VAL A 271 -11.04 1.45 6.87
C VAL A 271 -10.55 0.83 8.19
N TYR A 272 -9.82 1.60 9.00
CA TYR A 272 -9.39 1.17 10.33
C TYR A 272 -10.57 0.74 11.19
N SER A 273 -11.58 1.59 11.30
CA SER A 273 -12.79 1.32 12.09
C SER A 273 -13.55 0.10 11.59
N LEU A 274 -13.65 -0.08 10.27
CA LEU A 274 -14.27 -1.25 9.66
C LEU A 274 -13.52 -2.53 10.04
N ILE A 275 -12.20 -2.56 9.88
CA ILE A 275 -11.37 -3.73 10.18
C ILE A 275 -11.49 -4.08 11.67
N LYS A 276 -11.37 -3.08 12.56
CA LYS A 276 -11.48 -3.29 14.02
C LYS A 276 -12.88 -3.69 14.46
N SER A 277 -13.92 -3.24 13.79
CA SER A 277 -15.29 -3.70 14.07
C SER A 277 -15.53 -5.15 13.67
N TYR A 278 -14.77 -5.68 12.73
CA TYR A 278 -14.85 -7.07 12.32
C TYR A 278 -14.01 -7.97 13.24
N ASP A 279 -12.74 -7.66 13.42
CA ASP A 279 -11.82 -8.35 14.34
C ASP A 279 -10.70 -7.38 14.79
N GLU A 280 -10.66 -7.07 16.09
CA GLU A 280 -9.63 -6.20 16.67
C GLU A 280 -8.19 -6.73 16.50
N SER A 281 -8.02 -8.03 16.27
CA SER A 281 -6.71 -8.66 16.09
C SER A 281 -6.12 -8.45 14.70
N LEU A 282 -6.93 -8.10 13.70
CA LEU A 282 -6.48 -7.79 12.35
C LEU A 282 -5.70 -6.47 12.34
N SER A 283 -4.56 -6.45 11.67
CA SER A 283 -3.75 -5.24 11.54
C SER A 283 -4.12 -4.47 10.27
N PHE A 284 -4.17 -3.15 10.39
CA PHE A 284 -4.23 -2.26 9.25
C PHE A 284 -3.01 -1.34 9.23
N GLY A 285 -2.31 -1.28 8.11
CA GLY A 285 -1.14 -0.42 7.99
C GLY A 285 -0.94 0.17 6.60
N ILE A 286 -0.03 1.12 6.53
CA ILE A 286 0.27 1.85 5.31
C ILE A 286 1.78 1.83 5.06
N SER A 287 2.16 1.60 3.78
CA SER A 287 3.53 1.67 3.31
C SER A 287 3.70 2.89 2.38
N PRO A 288 3.87 4.09 2.94
CA PRO A 288 3.95 5.32 2.17
C PRO A 288 5.34 5.51 1.54
N SER A 289 5.48 6.49 0.66
CA SER A 289 6.77 6.97 0.21
C SER A 289 7.65 7.39 1.40
N ALA A 290 8.97 7.21 1.30
CA ALA A 290 9.88 7.68 2.33
C ALA A 290 9.95 9.21 2.44
N LYS A 291 9.50 9.95 1.42
CA LYS A 291 9.52 11.41 1.37
C LYS A 291 8.31 12.00 2.08
N LEU A 292 8.50 12.53 3.28
CA LEU A 292 7.43 13.11 4.10
C LEU A 292 6.67 14.22 3.37
N ASP A 293 7.38 15.19 2.83
CA ASP A 293 6.78 16.31 2.07
C ASP A 293 5.95 15.82 0.88
N TYR A 294 6.42 14.80 0.17
CA TYR A 294 5.68 14.18 -0.93
C TYR A 294 4.36 13.55 -0.43
N ASN A 295 4.38 12.82 0.66
CA ASN A 295 3.17 12.25 1.24
C ASN A 295 2.13 13.33 1.56
N GLU A 296 2.51 14.37 2.26
CA GLU A 296 1.59 15.39 2.76
C GLU A 296 1.15 16.39 1.70
N ASN A 297 2.04 16.82 0.82
CA ASN A 297 1.80 17.96 -0.07
C ASN A 297 1.61 17.60 -1.55
N THR A 298 1.98 16.38 -1.96
CA THR A 298 1.73 15.91 -3.33
C THR A 298 0.61 14.87 -3.33
N VAL A 299 0.63 13.97 -2.36
CA VAL A 299 -0.23 12.80 -2.27
C VAL A 299 -1.28 12.93 -1.19
N TYR A 300 -1.28 14.06 -0.50
CA TYR A 300 -2.24 14.42 0.54
C TYR A 300 -2.45 13.33 1.61
N ALA A 301 -1.48 12.46 1.79
CA ALA A 301 -1.44 11.42 2.79
C ALA A 301 -0.85 11.99 4.09
N ASP A 302 -1.70 12.30 5.07
CA ASP A 302 -1.30 12.91 6.34
C ASP A 302 -0.67 11.88 7.28
N VAL A 303 0.52 11.40 6.86
CA VAL A 303 1.25 10.37 7.61
C VAL A 303 1.64 10.83 9.01
N SER A 304 1.84 12.13 9.19
CA SER A 304 2.15 12.72 10.50
C SER A 304 0.96 12.59 11.46
N LEU A 305 -0.26 12.88 10.99
CA LEU A 305 -1.49 12.67 11.75
C LEU A 305 -1.68 11.19 12.10
N TRP A 306 -1.54 10.31 11.11
CA TRP A 306 -1.78 8.87 11.30
C TRP A 306 -0.78 8.21 12.23
N CYS A 307 0.46 8.72 12.28
CA CYS A 307 1.48 8.25 13.21
C CYS A 307 1.32 8.82 14.63
N LYS A 308 0.54 9.89 14.81
CA LYS A 308 0.38 10.59 16.08
C LYS A 308 -0.89 10.19 16.81
N ASP A 309 -2.02 10.15 16.09
CA ASP A 309 -3.34 9.98 16.67
C ASP A 309 -3.85 8.54 16.48
N ASP A 310 -4.63 8.04 17.44
CA ASP A 310 -5.26 6.74 17.34
C ASP A 310 -6.42 6.73 16.32
N GLY A 311 -6.78 5.55 15.81
CA GLY A 311 -7.96 5.39 14.96
C GLY A 311 -7.68 5.48 13.46
N TYR A 312 -6.42 5.45 13.05
CA TYR A 312 -6.02 5.47 11.64
C TYR A 312 -5.32 4.18 11.19
N ILE A 313 -4.30 3.75 11.89
CA ILE A 313 -3.44 2.61 11.50
C ILE A 313 -2.89 1.89 12.73
N ASP A 314 -2.55 0.62 12.57
CA ASP A 314 -1.78 -0.14 13.57
C ASP A 314 -0.27 -0.08 13.31
N TYR A 315 0.14 0.16 12.05
CA TYR A 315 1.55 0.30 11.70
C TYR A 315 1.76 1.20 10.48
N ILE A 316 2.95 1.80 10.44
CA ILE A 316 3.47 2.53 9.29
C ILE A 316 4.77 1.89 8.82
N MET A 317 4.95 1.77 7.50
CA MET A 317 6.09 1.10 6.87
C MET A 317 6.63 1.91 5.69
N PRO A 318 7.32 3.05 5.93
CA PRO A 318 7.86 3.86 4.86
C PRO A 318 8.79 3.07 3.96
N GLN A 319 8.69 3.27 2.65
CA GLN A 319 9.50 2.65 1.61
C GLN A 319 10.86 3.36 1.51
N ILE A 320 11.79 3.08 2.45
CA ILE A 320 13.11 3.69 2.48
C ILE A 320 14.05 2.97 1.48
N TYR A 321 13.77 3.13 0.20
CA TYR A 321 14.47 2.47 -0.89
C TYR A 321 15.75 3.23 -1.31
N TYR A 322 16.54 3.65 -0.33
CA TYR A 322 17.78 4.42 -0.53
C TYR A 322 18.99 3.71 0.06
N GLY A 323 20.17 3.95 -0.51
CA GLY A 323 21.42 3.55 0.09
C GLY A 323 21.91 4.57 1.12
N PHE A 324 23.04 4.30 1.77
CA PHE A 324 23.66 5.20 2.73
C PHE A 324 24.28 6.43 2.04
N GLU A 325 24.78 6.24 0.82
CA GLU A 325 25.46 7.26 0.03
C GLU A 325 24.52 8.03 -0.90
N ASN A 326 23.20 7.85 -0.79
CA ASN A 326 22.24 8.63 -1.55
C ASN A 326 22.36 10.11 -1.17
N SER A 327 22.65 10.97 -2.17
CA SER A 327 23.00 12.39 -1.95
C SER A 327 21.83 13.22 -1.41
N THR A 328 20.57 12.81 -1.63
CA THR A 328 19.38 13.57 -1.22
C THR A 328 18.65 12.95 -0.05
N MET A 329 18.60 11.62 0.00
CA MET A 329 17.84 10.83 0.97
C MET A 329 18.71 9.68 1.50
N PRO A 330 19.83 9.97 2.23
CA PRO A 330 20.63 8.88 2.81
C PRO A 330 19.81 8.08 3.81
N PHE A 331 19.94 6.75 3.74
CA PHE A 331 19.09 5.82 4.49
C PHE A 331 19.01 6.13 5.98
N GLU A 332 20.17 6.33 6.65
CA GLU A 332 20.23 6.55 8.09
C GLU A 332 19.42 7.77 8.52
N LYS A 333 19.65 8.91 7.83
CA LYS A 333 18.93 10.15 8.11
C LYS A 333 17.43 10.00 7.90
N THR A 334 17.03 9.35 6.80
CA THR A 334 15.61 9.12 6.48
C THR A 334 14.95 8.23 7.53
N ALA A 335 15.62 7.17 7.97
CA ALA A 335 15.12 6.29 9.02
C ALA A 335 14.99 7.03 10.38
N GLU A 336 15.93 7.92 10.72
CA GLU A 336 15.83 8.75 11.93
C GLU A 336 14.68 9.77 11.87
N GLU A 337 14.41 10.34 10.68
CA GLU A 337 13.28 11.27 10.47
C GLU A 337 11.94 10.55 10.69
N TRP A 338 11.75 9.36 10.13
CA TRP A 338 10.54 8.57 10.35
C TRP A 338 10.37 8.11 11.79
N ALA A 339 11.45 7.75 12.47
CA ALA A 339 11.40 7.39 13.89
C ALA A 339 10.93 8.55 14.79
N LYS A 340 11.18 9.81 14.38
CA LYS A 340 10.72 11.00 15.12
C LYS A 340 9.23 11.26 14.97
N ILE A 341 8.61 10.93 13.83
CA ILE A 341 7.16 11.15 13.64
C ILE A 341 6.32 9.99 14.14
N ALA A 342 6.86 8.79 14.24
CA ALA A 342 6.17 7.61 14.76
C ALA A 342 6.22 7.59 16.31
N GLU A 343 5.68 8.64 16.96
CA GLU A 343 5.73 8.81 18.41
C GLU A 343 4.61 8.05 19.13
N ASN A 344 3.51 7.72 18.46
CA ASN A 344 2.41 6.98 19.03
C ASN A 344 2.83 5.52 19.30
N LYS A 345 2.80 5.12 20.56
CA LYS A 345 3.20 3.76 20.99
C LYS A 345 2.25 2.66 20.49
N ASN A 346 1.04 3.03 20.06
CA ASN A 346 0.06 2.11 19.51
C ASN A 346 0.29 1.86 17.99
N VAL A 347 1.13 2.68 17.34
CA VAL A 347 1.50 2.51 15.94
C VAL A 347 2.90 1.91 15.83
N ALA A 348 3.00 0.71 15.27
CA ALA A 348 4.29 0.06 15.04
C ALA A 348 5.02 0.68 13.84
N LEU A 349 6.31 0.98 13.98
CA LEU A 349 7.15 1.45 12.89
C LEU A 349 7.93 0.29 12.29
N TYR A 350 7.69 0.02 11.00
CA TYR A 350 8.44 -0.92 10.16
C TYR A 350 9.15 -0.18 9.03
N CYS A 351 9.98 -0.86 8.26
CA CYS A 351 10.69 -0.27 7.13
C CYS A 351 10.59 -1.13 5.86
N GLY A 352 10.24 -0.52 4.74
CA GLY A 352 10.40 -1.12 3.43
C GLY A 352 11.84 -1.02 2.94
N LEU A 353 12.45 -2.15 2.56
CA LEU A 353 13.83 -2.27 2.12
C LEU A 353 13.95 -2.70 0.66
N ALA A 354 14.91 -2.11 -0.07
CA ALA A 354 15.05 -2.22 -1.51
C ALA A 354 15.93 -3.40 -1.95
N LEU A 355 15.52 -4.64 -1.68
CA LEU A 355 16.25 -5.82 -2.17
C LEU A 355 16.43 -5.82 -3.70
N TYR A 356 15.49 -5.24 -4.45
CA TYR A 356 15.51 -5.14 -5.91
C TYR A 356 16.69 -4.31 -6.47
N LYS A 357 17.35 -3.52 -5.64
CA LYS A 357 18.53 -2.72 -6.03
C LYS A 357 19.83 -3.50 -5.99
N SER A 358 19.86 -4.69 -5.39
CA SER A 358 21.06 -5.52 -5.31
C SER A 358 21.75 -5.72 -6.67
N ALA A 359 23.02 -5.40 -6.76
CA ALA A 359 23.86 -5.40 -7.98
C ALA A 359 23.38 -4.44 -9.08
N LYS A 360 22.59 -3.44 -8.77
CA LYS A 360 22.12 -2.45 -9.77
C LYS A 360 22.59 -1.04 -9.41
N PRO A 361 23.02 -0.24 -10.39
CA PRO A 361 23.29 1.16 -10.15
C PRO A 361 21.98 1.89 -9.81
N ASP A 362 22.05 2.81 -8.85
CA ASP A 362 20.93 3.68 -8.49
C ASP A 362 21.13 5.05 -9.15
N ASP A 363 20.58 5.24 -10.34
CA ASP A 363 20.75 6.47 -11.12
C ASP A 363 20.23 7.73 -10.41
N ASN A 364 19.38 7.57 -9.39
CA ASN A 364 18.81 8.66 -8.62
C ASN A 364 19.57 8.95 -7.31
N ALA A 365 20.64 8.20 -7.02
CA ALA A 365 21.39 8.34 -5.77
C ALA A 365 22.49 9.42 -5.80
N GLY A 366 22.70 10.08 -6.96
CA GLY A 366 23.81 11.02 -7.09
C GLY A 366 25.17 10.35 -6.87
N GLY A 367 25.93 10.77 -5.85
CA GLY A 367 27.22 10.18 -5.49
C GLY A 367 27.16 8.71 -5.08
N GLY A 368 26.04 8.25 -4.58
CA GLY A 368 25.80 6.85 -4.17
C GLY A 368 25.38 5.91 -5.29
N LYS A 369 25.52 6.30 -6.56
CA LYS A 369 25.05 5.53 -7.71
C LYS A 369 25.55 4.08 -7.74
N SER A 370 26.79 3.84 -7.37
CA SER A 370 27.42 2.51 -7.44
C SER A 370 27.31 1.71 -6.14
N GLU A 371 26.78 2.28 -5.06
CA GLU A 371 26.77 1.66 -3.73
C GLU A 371 26.21 0.23 -3.74
N TRP A 372 25.06 -0.01 -4.38
CA TRP A 372 24.41 -1.34 -4.47
C TRP A 372 25.15 -2.32 -5.40
N VAL A 373 26.03 -1.84 -6.26
CA VAL A 373 26.87 -2.66 -7.13
C VAL A 373 28.12 -3.12 -6.39
N GLU A 374 28.71 -2.22 -5.59
CA GLU A 374 29.98 -2.44 -4.91
C GLU A 374 29.84 -3.17 -3.58
N ASN A 375 28.64 -3.13 -2.95
CA ASN A 375 28.36 -3.75 -1.67
C ASN A 375 27.32 -4.87 -1.78
N SER A 376 27.35 -5.79 -0.85
CA SER A 376 26.39 -6.92 -0.72
C SER A 376 25.98 -7.18 0.73
N ASP A 377 26.08 -6.14 1.58
CA ASP A 377 25.75 -6.15 3.00
C ASP A 377 24.88 -4.94 3.42
N ILE A 378 24.35 -4.21 2.44
CA ILE A 378 23.60 -2.97 2.68
C ILE A 378 22.38 -3.23 3.55
N LEU A 379 21.59 -4.27 3.28
CA LEU A 379 20.39 -4.60 4.07
C LEU A 379 20.74 -4.93 5.53
N SER A 380 21.83 -5.64 5.77
CA SER A 380 22.25 -5.98 7.14
C SER A 380 22.70 -4.74 7.94
N ARG A 381 23.35 -3.80 7.26
CA ARG A 381 23.73 -2.49 7.84
C ARG A 381 22.49 -1.64 8.09
N GLN A 382 21.54 -1.61 7.15
CA GLN A 382 20.26 -0.91 7.30
C GLN A 382 19.47 -1.46 8.48
N TYR A 383 19.36 -2.76 8.62
CA TYR A 383 18.67 -3.39 9.73
C TYR A 383 19.24 -2.98 11.10
N LYS A 384 20.57 -2.89 11.26
CA LYS A 384 21.20 -2.39 12.49
C LYS A 384 20.79 -0.96 12.84
N ILE A 385 20.65 -0.10 11.82
CA ILE A 385 20.14 1.27 11.99
C ILE A 385 18.67 1.25 12.42
N LEU A 386 17.85 0.39 11.80
CA LEU A 386 16.43 0.26 12.15
C LEU A 386 16.27 -0.17 13.62
N GLN A 387 17.03 -1.18 14.08
CA GLN A 387 17.01 -1.60 15.49
C GLN A 387 17.39 -0.48 16.45
N LYS A 388 18.47 0.28 16.14
CA LYS A 388 18.92 1.43 16.93
C LYS A 388 17.82 2.51 17.05
N ASN A 389 17.00 2.68 16.00
CA ASN A 389 15.94 3.67 15.96
C ASN A 389 14.55 3.13 16.36
N GLY A 390 14.48 1.92 16.93
CA GLY A 390 13.26 1.38 17.55
C GLY A 390 12.23 0.79 16.56
N TYR A 391 12.61 0.57 15.32
CA TYR A 391 11.78 -0.13 14.34
C TYR A 391 11.46 -1.56 14.83
N LYS A 392 10.26 -2.04 14.50
CA LYS A 392 9.75 -3.35 14.94
C LYS A 392 9.85 -4.42 13.86
N GLY A 393 10.57 -4.12 12.78
CA GLY A 393 10.77 -5.04 11.66
C GLY A 393 10.89 -4.34 10.32
N TYR A 394 10.87 -5.14 9.26
CA TYR A 394 11.05 -4.69 7.89
C TYR A 394 10.25 -5.54 6.90
N ALA A 395 10.13 -5.07 5.66
CA ALA A 395 9.70 -5.87 4.53
C ALA A 395 10.61 -5.65 3.32
N LEU A 396 10.86 -6.71 2.56
CA LEU A 396 11.72 -6.73 1.39
C LEU A 396 10.92 -6.57 0.10
N PHE A 397 11.26 -5.62 -0.74
CA PHE A 397 10.67 -5.50 -2.06
C PHE A 397 11.60 -6.14 -3.10
N SER A 398 11.26 -7.32 -3.66
CA SER A 398 10.08 -8.15 -3.50
C SER A 398 10.45 -9.66 -3.47
N CYS A 399 9.46 -10.53 -3.38
CA CYS A 399 9.65 -11.99 -3.31
C CYS A 399 10.49 -12.55 -4.46
N SER A 400 10.35 -12.05 -5.69
CA SER A 400 11.10 -12.54 -6.86
C SER A 400 12.61 -12.32 -6.76
N TYR A 401 13.08 -11.42 -5.91
CA TYR A 401 14.50 -11.20 -5.61
C TYR A 401 15.02 -12.13 -4.51
N ILE A 402 14.12 -12.72 -3.72
CA ILE A 402 14.44 -13.78 -2.76
C ILE A 402 14.46 -15.13 -3.48
N PHE A 403 13.41 -15.42 -4.23
CA PHE A 403 13.22 -16.66 -4.99
C PHE A 403 12.45 -16.37 -6.29
N GLY A 404 13.07 -16.67 -7.43
CA GLY A 404 12.47 -16.45 -8.74
C GLY A 404 13.46 -15.89 -9.75
N GLU A 405 12.94 -15.38 -10.85
CA GLU A 405 13.74 -14.94 -12.00
C GLU A 405 14.64 -13.72 -11.74
N ASN A 406 14.30 -12.89 -10.73
CA ASN A 406 15.07 -11.72 -10.35
C ASN A 406 16.12 -12.02 -9.26
N SER A 407 16.09 -13.22 -8.67
CA SER A 407 17.10 -13.66 -7.68
C SER A 407 18.47 -13.86 -8.35
N ASN A 408 19.48 -13.22 -7.78
CA ASN A 408 20.86 -13.29 -8.27
C ASN A 408 21.83 -13.48 -7.09
N GLU A 409 23.12 -13.68 -7.38
CA GLU A 409 24.13 -13.92 -6.35
C GLU A 409 24.24 -12.80 -5.32
N ASN A 410 24.06 -11.53 -5.74
CA ASN A 410 24.14 -10.41 -4.81
C ASN A 410 22.88 -10.30 -3.95
N SER A 411 21.68 -10.51 -4.50
CA SER A 411 20.47 -10.54 -3.68
C SER A 411 20.53 -11.65 -2.63
N LYS A 412 21.08 -12.82 -2.97
CA LYS A 412 21.31 -13.92 -2.03
C LYS A 412 22.34 -13.56 -0.95
N LYS A 413 23.41 -12.85 -1.29
CA LYS A 413 24.41 -12.37 -0.32
C LYS A 413 23.78 -11.36 0.63
N GLU A 414 23.04 -10.37 0.10
CA GLU A 414 22.32 -9.36 0.90
C GLU A 414 21.38 -10.01 1.93
N ILE A 415 20.56 -10.97 1.49
CA ILE A 415 19.61 -11.66 2.37
C ILE A 415 20.35 -12.54 3.39
N THR A 416 21.42 -13.21 2.98
CA THR A 416 22.22 -14.04 3.89
C THR A 416 22.86 -13.17 4.97
N ALA A 417 23.50 -12.06 4.58
CA ALA A 417 24.08 -11.11 5.52
C ALA A 417 23.03 -10.51 6.48
N LEU A 418 21.81 -10.24 5.97
CA LEU A 418 20.69 -9.79 6.79
C LEU A 418 20.27 -10.87 7.80
N CYS A 419 20.11 -12.13 7.38
CA CYS A 419 19.76 -13.23 8.27
C CYS A 419 20.82 -13.48 9.36
N ASP A 420 22.09 -13.25 9.07
CA ASP A 420 23.17 -13.44 10.05
C ASP A 420 23.16 -12.42 11.19
N VAL A 421 22.54 -11.26 11.02
CA VAL A 421 22.42 -10.23 12.07
C VAL A 421 21.07 -10.26 12.81
N ILE A 422 20.12 -11.07 12.36
CA ILE A 422 18.79 -11.24 12.99
C ILE A 422 18.81 -12.32 14.09
N LYS A 423 19.86 -13.13 14.13
CA LYS A 423 20.01 -14.29 15.06
C LYS A 423 20.21 -13.90 16.51
#